data_db08342ae2351b5f7e19b140db319fb9
#
_entry.id   db08342ae2351b5f7e19b140db319fb9
#
_cell.length_a   1.000
_cell.length_b   1.000
_cell.length_c   1.000
_cell.angle_alpha   90.00
_cell.angle_beta   90.00
_cell.angle_gamma   90.00
#
_symmetry.space_group_name_H-M   'P 1'
#
loop_
_entity.id
_entity.type
_entity.pdbx_description
1 polymer ?
#
loop_
_entity_poly.entity_id
_entity_poly.type
_entity_poly.pdbx_seq_one_letter_code
_entity_poly.pdbx_strand_id
1 'polypeptide(L)' 'MDTQKERWIKTEEAAEYLSVSSSYLYQKGPAAGIPRVKLGSGFRYRMSDLDAWLLGKLDE' A
#
# COMPACT_ATOMS: atom_id res chain seq x y z
N MET A 1 -15.36 -1.97 16.75
CA MET A 1 -15.14 -2.00 15.62
C MET A 1 -14.11 -1.20 15.14
N ASP A 2 -13.09 -1.66 14.93
CA ASP A 2 -12.04 -0.91 14.49
C ASP A 2 -11.85 -1.10 13.05
N THR A 3 -12.23 -0.15 12.28
CA THR A 3 -12.10 -0.25 10.86
C THR A 3 -10.83 0.38 10.35
N GLN A 4 -9.97 0.85 11.23
CA GLN A 4 -8.78 1.51 10.77
C GLN A 4 -7.84 0.57 10.06
N LYS A 5 -7.74 -0.65 10.53
CA LYS A 5 -6.87 -1.61 9.90
C LYS A 5 -7.36 -2.07 8.55
N GLU A 6 -8.65 -1.96 8.34
CA GLU A 6 -9.23 -2.35 7.07
C GLU A 6 -9.46 -1.18 6.16
N ARG A 7 -8.96 -0.04 6.54
CA ARG A 7 -9.17 1.16 5.76
C ARG A 7 -8.45 1.08 4.42
N TRP A 8 -9.16 1.50 3.39
CA TRP A 8 -8.60 1.55 2.04
C TRP A 8 -8.19 2.98 1.72
N ILE A 9 -6.98 3.16 1.26
CA ILE A 9 -6.44 4.49 0.99
C ILE A 9 -5.96 4.58 -0.44
N LYS A 10 -5.82 5.81 -0.91
CA LYS A 10 -5.36 6.05 -2.27
C LYS A 10 -3.86 5.87 -2.38
N THR A 11 -3.39 5.80 -3.64
CA THR A 11 -1.97 5.60 -3.89
C THR A 11 -1.12 6.68 -3.22
N GLU A 12 -1.55 7.93 -3.29
CA GLU A 12 -0.76 9.01 -2.70
C GLU A 12 -0.61 8.83 -1.19
N GLU A 13 -1.69 8.46 -0.53
CA GLU A 13 -1.61 8.25 0.90
C GLU A 13 -0.75 7.04 1.24
N ALA A 14 -0.88 5.98 0.45
CA ALA A 14 -0.07 4.79 0.67
C ALA A 14 1.40 5.10 0.48
N ALA A 15 1.73 5.87 -0.56
CA ALA A 15 3.12 6.24 -0.81
C ALA A 15 3.68 7.03 0.35
N GLU A 16 2.89 7.96 0.86
CA GLU A 16 3.34 8.78 1.99
C GLU A 16 3.57 7.90 3.21
N TYR A 17 2.66 6.96 3.45
CA TYR A 17 2.78 6.07 4.58
C TYR A 17 4.06 5.23 4.49
N LEU A 18 4.41 4.82 3.28
CA LEU A 18 5.60 3.99 3.08
C LEU A 18 6.84 4.82 2.81
N SER A 19 6.71 6.14 2.74
CA SER A 19 7.83 7.05 2.48
C SER A 19 8.47 6.79 1.12
N VAL A 20 7.65 6.52 0.13
CA VAL A 20 8.11 6.36 -1.24
C VAL A 20 7.27 7.26 -2.14
N SER A 21 7.67 7.40 -3.39
CA SER A 21 6.91 8.24 -4.32
C SER A 21 5.72 7.45 -4.86
N SER A 22 4.71 8.20 -5.32
CA SER A 22 3.56 7.57 -5.95
C SER A 22 3.97 6.80 -7.19
N SER A 23 4.92 7.36 -7.95
CA SER A 23 5.41 6.68 -9.14
C SER A 23 6.02 5.33 -8.78
N TYR A 24 6.73 5.28 -7.69
CA TYR A 24 7.31 4.02 -7.26
C TYR A 24 6.22 2.98 -7.02
N LEU A 25 5.16 3.38 -6.32
CA LEU A 25 4.08 2.45 -6.05
C LEU A 25 3.40 1.98 -7.32
N TYR A 26 3.18 2.88 -8.26
CA TYR A 26 2.55 2.51 -9.52
C TYR A 26 3.41 1.52 -10.29
N GLN A 27 4.68 1.77 -10.38
CA GLN A 27 5.54 0.98 -11.25
C GLN A 27 6.16 -0.22 -10.55
N LYS A 28 6.56 -0.05 -9.31
CA LYS A 28 7.26 -1.12 -8.60
C LYS A 28 6.42 -1.84 -7.57
N GLY A 29 5.28 -1.28 -7.21
CA GLY A 29 4.44 -1.89 -6.18
C GLY A 29 4.14 -3.36 -6.41
N PRO A 30 3.61 -3.71 -7.58
CA PRO A 30 3.28 -5.12 -7.82
C PRO A 30 4.50 -6.02 -7.77
N ALA A 31 5.61 -5.56 -8.32
CA ALA A 31 6.84 -6.36 -8.30
C ALA A 31 7.39 -6.48 -6.90
N ALA A 32 7.14 -5.49 -6.06
CA ALA A 32 7.62 -5.51 -4.68
C ALA A 32 6.71 -6.34 -3.78
N GLY A 33 5.57 -6.77 -4.30
CA GLY A 33 4.68 -7.59 -3.51
C GLY A 33 3.68 -6.82 -2.66
N ILE A 34 3.43 -5.56 -3.01
CA ILE A 34 2.48 -4.75 -2.27
C ILE A 34 1.08 -4.97 -2.83
N PRO A 35 0.16 -5.54 -2.05
CA PRO A 35 -1.19 -5.81 -2.56
C PRO A 35 -1.97 -4.53 -2.82
N ARG A 36 -2.79 -4.55 -3.85
CA ARG A 36 -3.64 -3.42 -4.16
C ARG A 36 -4.83 -3.89 -4.98
N VAL A 37 -5.89 -3.11 -4.98
CA VAL A 37 -7.07 -3.41 -5.80
C VAL A 37 -7.34 -2.21 -6.68
N LYS A 38 -7.88 -2.49 -7.86
CA LYS A 38 -8.21 -1.44 -8.79
C LYS A 38 -9.66 -1.04 -8.59
N LEU A 39 -9.89 0.25 -8.36
CA LEU A 39 -11.23 0.78 -8.22
C LEU A 39 -11.39 1.91 -9.20
N GLY A 40 -12.24 1.72 -10.21
CA GLY A 40 -12.41 2.75 -11.20
C GLY A 40 -11.11 3.03 -11.91
N SER A 41 -10.68 4.28 -11.89
CA SER A 41 -9.47 4.66 -12.59
C SER A 41 -8.24 4.68 -11.69
N GLY A 42 -8.37 4.24 -10.45
CA GLY A 42 -7.25 4.28 -9.55
C GLY A 42 -7.09 3.01 -8.76
N PHE A 43 -6.13 3.02 -7.86
CA PHE A 43 -5.88 1.87 -7.02
C PHE A 43 -6.13 2.22 -5.57
N ARG A 44 -6.43 1.21 -4.78
CA ARG A 44 -6.60 1.38 -3.34
C ARG A 44 -5.74 0.36 -2.62
N TYR A 45 -5.20 0.78 -1.50
CA TYR A 45 -4.31 -0.04 -0.68
C TYR A 45 -4.91 -0.21 0.70
N ARG A 46 -4.74 -1.37 1.29
CA ARG A 46 -5.24 -1.64 2.62
C ARG A 46 -4.12 -1.42 3.63
N MET A 47 -4.43 -0.71 4.71
CA MET A 47 -3.40 -0.39 5.69
C MET A 47 -2.73 -1.62 6.26
N SER A 48 -3.51 -2.66 6.53
CA SER A 48 -2.94 -3.87 7.11
C SER A 48 -1.96 -4.54 6.14
N ASP A 49 -2.24 -4.44 4.84
CA ASP A 49 -1.33 -4.98 3.84
C ASP A 49 -0.02 -4.22 3.80
N LEU A 50 -0.10 -2.90 3.94
CA LEU A 50 1.10 -2.07 3.95
C LEU A 50 1.95 -2.38 5.18
N ASP A 51 1.30 -2.56 6.32
CA ASP A 51 2.02 -2.91 7.53
C ASP A 51 2.72 -4.27 7.39
N ALA A 52 2.02 -5.23 6.80
CA ALA A 52 2.60 -6.55 6.62
C ALA A 52 3.81 -6.49 5.70
N TRP A 53 3.71 -5.67 4.65
CA TRP A 53 4.82 -5.51 3.73
C TRP A 53 6.03 -4.91 4.42
N LEU A 54 5.79 -3.88 5.25
CA LEU A 54 6.88 -3.25 5.99
C LEU A 54 7.54 -4.21 6.96
N LEU A 55 6.73 -5.02 7.63
CA LEU A 55 7.28 -6.00 8.57
C LEU A 55 8.12 -7.03 7.84
N GLY A 56 7.71 -7.39 6.64
CA GLY A 56 8.51 -8.30 5.85
C GLY A 56 9.87 -7.73 5.49
N LYS A 57 9.94 -6.41 5.28
CA LYS A 57 11.21 -5.78 4.98
C LYS A 57 12.15 -5.81 6.17
N LEU A 58 11.60 -5.76 7.38
CA LEU A 58 12.44 -5.82 8.55
C LEU A 58 13.19 -7.15 8.66
N ASP A 59 12.60 -8.18 8.09
CA ASP A 59 13.22 -9.50 8.16
C ASP A 59 14.31 -9.71 7.15
N GLU A 60 14.46 -8.79 6.24
CA GLU A 60 15.52 -8.90 5.25
C GLU A 60 16.83 -8.32 5.78
#